data_cb63c6d6ee76c6030ba8fd42193cee12
#
_entry.id   cb63c6d6ee76c6030ba8fd42193cee12
#
_cell.length_a   1.000
_cell.length_b   1.000
_cell.length_c   1.000
_cell.angle_alpha   90.00
_cell.angle_beta   90.00
_cell.angle_gamma   90.00
#
_symmetry.space_group_name_H-M   'P 1'
#
loop_
_entity.id
_entity.type
_entity.pdbx_description
1 polymer ?
#
loop_
_entity_poly.entity_id
_entity_poly.type
_entity_poly.pdbx_seq_one_letter_code
_entity_poly.pdbx_strand_id
1 'polypeptide(L)'
;TTMLSTIKKLAPTIHIKAFTAVEIVHLARISKRGRDGIAGISSVISELIEHGLGSLPGGGAEVFDERVHDEAFRGKISGEKWLDVHRVAHELGLHSNATMLYGHIESRRDRISHMITIREEQERCIASNSSGCFQAFIPLPFIPGVSELSKLPGPSGIENLKTLAISRLMLDNIPHIKAFWIMQTIQMAQHMLQCGADDIDGTVMWYDITKVESDTTNQSQSIRDLCRAIRDAGFNPVERDTLYRQVERDGK
;
A
#
# COMPACT_ATOMS: atom_id res chain seq x y z
N THR A 1 1.66 -5.92 -20.88
CA THR A 1 0.63 -6.96 -21.18
C THR A 1 1.24 -8.34 -21.34
N THR A 2 2.27 -8.54 -22.19
CA THR A 2 2.93 -9.84 -22.41
C THR A 2 3.36 -10.53 -21.11
N MET A 3 3.98 -9.80 -20.18
CA MET A 3 4.41 -10.33 -18.88
C MET A 3 3.23 -10.91 -18.08
N LEU A 4 2.13 -10.16 -17.93
CA LEU A 4 0.94 -10.62 -17.23
C LEU A 4 0.36 -11.89 -17.84
N SER A 5 0.18 -11.90 -19.18
CA SER A 5 -0.33 -13.06 -19.89
C SER A 5 0.59 -14.28 -19.73
N THR A 6 1.91 -14.08 -19.73
CA THR A 6 2.87 -15.18 -19.51
C THR A 6 2.73 -15.74 -18.10
N ILE A 7 2.64 -14.89 -17.08
CA ILE A 7 2.44 -15.34 -15.70
C ILE A 7 1.13 -16.11 -15.58
N LYS A 8 0.03 -15.59 -16.14
CA LYS A 8 -1.27 -16.27 -16.12
C LYS A 8 -1.29 -17.58 -16.88
N LYS A 9 -0.52 -17.70 -17.95
CA LYS A 9 -0.36 -18.95 -18.69
C LYS A 9 0.39 -20.01 -17.88
N LEU A 10 1.43 -19.61 -17.12
CA LEU A 10 2.25 -20.51 -16.33
C LEU A 10 1.61 -20.86 -14.99
N ALA A 11 0.90 -19.92 -14.38
CA ALA A 11 0.24 -20.04 -13.09
C ALA A 11 -1.16 -19.41 -13.13
N PRO A 12 -2.18 -20.10 -13.69
CA PRO A 12 -3.51 -19.51 -13.93
C PRO A 12 -4.22 -19.01 -12.68
N THR A 13 -3.99 -19.67 -11.56
CA THR A 13 -4.64 -19.36 -10.28
C THR A 13 -3.98 -18.24 -9.47
N ILE A 14 -2.76 -17.83 -9.85
CA ILE A 14 -2.05 -16.77 -9.11
C ILE A 14 -2.77 -15.43 -9.24
N HIS A 15 -2.95 -14.74 -8.12
CA HIS A 15 -3.45 -13.37 -8.14
C HIS A 15 -2.29 -12.40 -8.44
N ILE A 16 -2.48 -11.51 -9.39
CA ILE A 16 -1.47 -10.51 -9.76
C ILE A 16 -1.89 -9.16 -9.19
N LYS A 17 -1.15 -8.71 -8.18
CA LYS A 17 -1.18 -7.33 -7.68
C LYS A 17 0.03 -6.60 -8.23
N ALA A 18 -0.18 -5.67 -9.13
CA ALA A 18 0.89 -4.96 -9.83
C ALA A 18 0.47 -3.55 -10.25
N PHE A 19 1.46 -2.75 -10.61
CA PHE A 19 1.33 -1.38 -11.13
C PHE A 19 0.71 -0.40 -10.14
N THR A 20 1.57 0.41 -9.54
CA THR A 20 1.17 1.59 -8.75
C THR A 20 0.48 2.63 -9.63
N ALA A 21 -0.21 3.58 -9.03
CA ALA A 21 -0.82 4.69 -9.76
C ALA A 21 0.20 5.46 -10.63
N VAL A 22 1.44 5.60 -10.13
CA VAL A 22 2.56 6.23 -10.88
C VAL A 22 2.86 5.47 -12.16
N GLU A 23 2.93 4.13 -12.08
CA GLU A 23 3.21 3.27 -13.24
C GLU A 23 2.04 3.25 -14.23
N ILE A 24 0.79 3.26 -13.75
CA ILE A 24 -0.39 3.36 -14.62
C ILE A 24 -0.38 4.66 -15.42
N VAL A 25 -0.12 5.80 -14.76
CA VAL A 25 0.01 7.11 -15.43
C VAL A 25 1.17 7.10 -16.44
N HIS A 26 2.29 6.47 -16.08
CA HIS A 26 3.42 6.32 -17.00
C HIS A 26 3.05 5.46 -18.22
N LEU A 27 2.38 4.32 -18.02
CA LEU A 27 1.90 3.46 -19.10
C LEU A 27 0.93 4.19 -20.02
N ALA A 28 -0.01 4.98 -19.48
CA ALA A 28 -0.89 5.82 -20.28
C ALA A 28 -0.10 6.81 -21.16
N ARG A 29 0.94 7.43 -20.58
CA ARG A 29 1.82 8.36 -21.30
C ARG A 29 2.55 7.70 -22.47
N ILE A 30 3.24 6.58 -22.23
CA ILE A 30 4.05 5.91 -23.26
C ILE A 30 3.20 5.23 -24.33
N SER A 31 1.97 4.80 -23.99
CA SER A 31 1.00 4.25 -24.93
C SER A 31 0.21 5.33 -25.70
N LYS A 32 0.58 6.62 -25.54
CA LYS A 32 -0.07 7.80 -26.14
C LYS A 32 -1.52 8.04 -25.71
N ARG A 33 -2.01 7.35 -24.65
CA ARG A 33 -3.34 7.53 -24.06
C ARG A 33 -3.37 8.61 -22.98
N GLY A 34 -2.21 9.15 -22.56
CA GLY A 34 -2.12 10.13 -21.49
C GLY A 34 -2.83 11.47 -21.77
N ARG A 35 -3.10 11.79 -23.05
CA ARG A 35 -3.86 12.97 -23.44
C ARG A 35 -5.36 12.85 -23.23
N ASP A 36 -5.86 11.63 -23.07
CA ASP A 36 -7.27 11.32 -22.91
C ASP A 36 -7.72 11.35 -21.45
N GLY A 37 -6.85 11.81 -20.54
CA GLY A 37 -7.14 11.97 -19.12
C GLY A 37 -7.62 10.68 -18.45
N ILE A 38 -8.78 10.71 -17.81
CA ILE A 38 -9.40 9.57 -17.12
C ILE A 38 -9.72 8.43 -18.11
N ALA A 39 -10.21 8.75 -19.32
CA ALA A 39 -10.51 7.73 -20.32
C ALA A 39 -9.25 6.97 -20.75
N GLY A 40 -8.10 7.65 -20.84
CA GLY A 40 -6.82 7.01 -21.12
C GLY A 40 -6.35 6.07 -20.01
N ILE A 41 -6.53 6.48 -18.75
CA ILE A 41 -6.26 5.63 -17.56
C ILE A 41 -7.17 4.41 -17.60
N SER A 42 -8.47 4.59 -17.83
CA SER A 42 -9.45 3.51 -17.91
C SER A 42 -9.09 2.50 -19.00
N SER A 43 -8.73 2.98 -20.19
CA SER A 43 -8.30 2.12 -21.28
C SER A 43 -7.05 1.29 -20.95
N VAL A 44 -6.08 1.87 -20.23
CA VAL A 44 -4.88 1.13 -19.80
C VAL A 44 -5.22 0.07 -18.77
N ILE A 45 -6.00 0.42 -17.73
CA ILE A 45 -6.37 -0.52 -16.68
C ILE A 45 -7.22 -1.67 -17.25
N SER A 46 -8.19 -1.38 -18.13
CA SER A 46 -9.01 -2.41 -18.79
C SER A 46 -8.14 -3.41 -19.58
N GLU A 47 -7.19 -2.93 -20.37
CA GLU A 47 -6.24 -3.78 -21.07
C GLU A 47 -5.41 -4.66 -20.13
N LEU A 48 -4.96 -4.09 -18.99
CA LEU A 48 -4.20 -4.85 -17.99
C LEU A 48 -5.07 -5.93 -17.33
N ILE A 49 -6.36 -5.66 -17.07
CA ILE A 49 -7.33 -6.63 -16.54
C ILE A 49 -7.51 -7.80 -17.52
N GLU A 50 -7.69 -7.53 -18.80
CA GLU A 50 -7.79 -8.55 -19.85
C GLU A 50 -6.57 -9.49 -19.88
N HIS A 51 -5.41 -8.98 -19.46
CA HIS A 51 -4.16 -9.73 -19.39
C HIS A 51 -3.87 -10.34 -18.01
N GLY A 52 -4.82 -10.19 -17.04
CA GLY A 52 -4.78 -10.87 -15.76
C GLY A 52 -4.37 -10.03 -14.56
N LEU A 53 -4.37 -8.69 -14.66
CA LEU A 53 -4.25 -7.82 -13.49
C LEU A 53 -5.43 -8.05 -12.55
N GLY A 54 -5.19 -8.29 -11.26
CA GLY A 54 -6.21 -8.61 -10.27
C GLY A 54 -6.43 -7.51 -9.23
N SER A 55 -5.44 -6.71 -8.90
CA SER A 55 -5.55 -5.58 -7.97
C SER A 55 -4.36 -4.63 -8.09
N LEU A 56 -4.48 -3.41 -7.51
CA LEU A 56 -3.40 -2.43 -7.48
C LEU A 56 -2.79 -2.30 -6.08
N PRO A 57 -1.47 -2.10 -5.97
CA PRO A 57 -0.84 -1.64 -4.74
C PRO A 57 -1.12 -0.14 -4.51
N GLY A 58 -0.85 0.36 -3.28
CA GLY A 58 -1.12 1.75 -2.89
C GLY A 58 0.04 2.72 -3.06
N GLY A 59 1.19 2.28 -3.57
CA GLY A 59 2.39 3.11 -3.64
C GLY A 59 2.24 4.38 -4.46
N GLY A 60 3.00 5.42 -4.09
CA GLY A 60 3.03 6.70 -4.78
C GLY A 60 2.03 7.76 -4.28
N ALA A 61 1.25 7.45 -3.25
CA ALA A 61 0.36 8.43 -2.59
C ALA A 61 1.14 9.50 -1.81
N GLU A 62 2.23 9.09 -1.18
CA GLU A 62 3.07 9.89 -0.28
C GLU A 62 2.22 10.62 0.79
N VAL A 63 2.05 11.94 0.69
CA VAL A 63 1.08 12.76 1.45
C VAL A 63 0.41 13.73 0.49
N PHE A 64 -0.92 13.85 0.53
CA PHE A 64 -1.73 14.69 -0.37
C PHE A 64 -1.72 16.17 0.02
N ASP A 65 -0.55 16.72 0.27
CA ASP A 65 -0.34 18.13 0.55
C ASP A 65 0.55 18.73 -0.52
N GLU A 66 0.11 19.82 -1.17
CA GLU A 66 0.81 20.44 -2.30
C GLU A 66 2.21 20.94 -1.90
N ARG A 67 2.36 21.55 -0.72
CA ARG A 67 3.66 22.00 -0.22
C ARG A 67 4.60 20.82 -0.03
N VAL A 68 4.12 19.76 0.60
CA VAL A 68 4.92 18.53 0.82
C VAL A 68 5.31 17.91 -0.52
N HIS A 69 4.37 17.86 -1.46
CA HIS A 69 4.62 17.34 -2.80
C HIS A 69 5.71 18.15 -3.53
N ASP A 70 5.60 19.49 -3.50
CA ASP A 70 6.54 20.35 -4.21
C ASP A 70 7.94 20.38 -3.59
N GLU A 71 8.03 20.24 -2.28
CA GLU A 71 9.31 20.23 -1.56
C GLU A 71 10.01 18.86 -1.60
N ALA A 72 9.28 17.75 -1.40
CA ALA A 72 9.86 16.42 -1.24
C ALA A 72 9.67 15.47 -2.42
N PHE A 73 8.63 15.68 -3.23
CA PHE A 73 8.21 14.70 -4.25
C PHE A 73 8.02 15.33 -5.64
N ARG A 74 8.74 16.41 -5.91
CA ARG A 74 8.68 17.13 -7.19
C ARG A 74 8.87 16.16 -8.38
N GLY A 75 7.93 16.24 -9.33
CA GLY A 75 7.95 15.38 -10.52
C GLY A 75 7.23 14.04 -10.38
N LYS A 76 6.74 13.69 -9.19
CA LYS A 76 5.77 12.61 -9.02
C LYS A 76 4.36 13.07 -9.45
N ILE A 77 3.44 12.14 -9.58
CA ILE A 77 2.03 12.45 -9.86
C ILE A 77 1.39 13.15 -8.67
N SER A 78 0.43 14.06 -8.91
CA SER A 78 -0.32 14.70 -7.83
C SER A 78 -1.23 13.72 -7.09
N GLY A 79 -1.63 14.08 -5.86
CA GLY A 79 -2.60 13.29 -5.09
C GLY A 79 -3.92 13.09 -5.83
N GLU A 80 -4.42 14.12 -6.53
CA GLU A 80 -5.62 14.01 -7.36
C GLU A 80 -5.45 12.96 -8.47
N LYS A 81 -4.32 12.98 -9.16
CA LYS A 81 -4.04 12.00 -10.21
C LYS A 81 -3.91 10.58 -9.65
N TRP A 82 -3.36 10.42 -8.45
CA TRP A 82 -3.32 9.15 -7.74
C TRP A 82 -4.74 8.65 -7.44
N LEU A 83 -5.62 9.51 -6.92
CA LEU A 83 -7.02 9.20 -6.65
C LEU A 83 -7.79 8.84 -7.94
N ASP A 84 -7.59 9.57 -9.04
CA ASP A 84 -8.20 9.25 -10.33
C ASP A 84 -7.91 7.82 -10.77
N VAL A 85 -6.65 7.37 -10.62
CA VAL A 85 -6.26 5.99 -10.98
C VAL A 85 -7.01 4.96 -10.12
N HIS A 86 -7.09 5.20 -8.80
CA HIS A 86 -7.77 4.28 -7.89
C HIS A 86 -9.29 4.28 -8.10
N ARG A 87 -9.91 5.42 -8.38
CA ARG A 87 -11.34 5.51 -8.75
C ARG A 87 -11.65 4.66 -9.96
N VAL A 88 -10.90 4.87 -11.03
CA VAL A 88 -11.07 4.08 -12.27
C VAL A 88 -10.87 2.59 -12.00
N ALA A 89 -9.85 2.22 -11.22
CA ALA A 89 -9.62 0.83 -10.86
C ALA A 89 -10.81 0.23 -10.10
N HIS A 90 -11.35 0.96 -9.13
CA HIS A 90 -12.52 0.53 -8.36
C HIS A 90 -13.78 0.40 -9.22
N GLU A 91 -14.03 1.35 -10.12
CA GLU A 91 -15.15 1.30 -11.08
C GLU A 91 -15.03 0.09 -12.03
N LEU A 92 -13.81 -0.31 -12.37
CA LEU A 92 -13.53 -1.51 -13.15
C LEU A 92 -13.48 -2.81 -12.32
N GLY A 93 -13.81 -2.75 -11.03
CA GLY A 93 -13.91 -3.91 -10.15
C GLY A 93 -12.61 -4.36 -9.49
N LEU A 94 -11.53 -3.62 -9.62
CA LEU A 94 -10.28 -3.94 -8.95
C LEU A 94 -10.27 -3.39 -7.52
N HIS A 95 -9.90 -4.22 -6.55
CA HIS A 95 -9.50 -3.73 -5.24
C HIS A 95 -8.11 -3.09 -5.28
N SER A 96 -7.87 -2.17 -4.35
CA SER A 96 -6.53 -1.59 -4.18
C SER A 96 -6.19 -1.35 -2.71
N ASN A 97 -4.95 -0.92 -2.46
CA ASN A 97 -4.53 -0.45 -1.15
C ASN A 97 -4.34 1.07 -1.20
N ALA A 98 -4.47 1.72 -0.05
CA ALA A 98 -4.02 3.10 0.15
C ALA A 98 -2.76 3.11 1.04
N THR A 99 -1.88 4.08 0.82
CA THR A 99 -0.66 4.26 1.60
C THR A 99 -0.50 5.71 2.03
N MET A 100 0.28 5.94 3.07
CA MET A 100 0.77 7.26 3.46
C MET A 100 2.23 7.13 3.86
N LEU A 101 3.13 7.93 3.29
CA LEU A 101 4.51 8.05 3.75
C LEU A 101 4.57 9.16 4.81
N TYR A 102 5.06 8.86 6.01
CA TYR A 102 5.10 9.81 7.11
C TYR A 102 6.45 9.85 7.82
N GLY A 103 6.70 10.95 8.55
CA GLY A 103 7.92 11.14 9.34
C GLY A 103 9.06 11.83 8.60
N HIS A 104 8.73 12.58 7.54
CA HIS A 104 9.69 13.41 6.80
C HIS A 104 9.43 14.90 7.04
N ILE A 105 8.93 15.67 6.05
CA ILE A 105 8.70 17.13 6.15
C ILE A 105 7.24 17.49 6.41
N GLU A 106 6.33 16.54 6.33
CA GLU A 106 4.91 16.73 6.56
C GLU A 106 4.61 17.03 8.04
N SER A 107 3.54 17.78 8.27
CA SER A 107 3.00 18.01 9.60
C SER A 107 1.98 16.92 9.98
N ARG A 108 1.64 16.85 11.28
CA ARG A 108 0.55 15.97 11.74
C ARG A 108 -0.79 16.33 11.08
N ARG A 109 -1.01 17.60 10.79
CA ARG A 109 -2.20 18.09 10.10
C ARG A 109 -2.27 17.53 8.68
N ASP A 110 -1.15 17.50 7.96
CA ASP A 110 -1.08 16.99 6.59
C ASP A 110 -1.41 15.50 6.56
N ARG A 111 -0.95 14.72 7.57
CA ARG A 111 -1.34 13.30 7.73
C ARG A 111 -2.84 13.14 7.96
N ILE A 112 -3.44 13.97 8.82
CA ILE A 112 -4.88 13.92 9.07
C ILE A 112 -5.66 14.28 7.81
N SER A 113 -5.26 15.34 7.09
CA SER A 113 -5.88 15.73 5.82
C SER A 113 -5.80 14.62 4.77
N HIS A 114 -4.65 13.94 4.68
CA HIS A 114 -4.49 12.78 3.80
C HIS A 114 -5.48 11.65 4.15
N MET A 115 -5.59 11.31 5.43
CA MET A 115 -6.53 10.27 5.88
C MET A 115 -8.00 10.66 5.65
N ILE A 116 -8.36 11.94 5.83
CA ILE A 116 -9.70 12.44 5.50
C ILE A 116 -10.00 12.21 4.02
N THR A 117 -9.08 12.59 3.14
CA THR A 117 -9.24 12.39 1.69
C THR A 117 -9.40 10.91 1.32
N ILE A 118 -8.61 10.02 1.92
CA ILE A 118 -8.75 8.56 1.70
C ILE A 118 -10.08 8.05 2.23
N ARG A 119 -10.52 8.52 3.40
CA ARG A 119 -11.81 8.18 3.99
C ARG A 119 -12.98 8.56 3.07
N GLU A 120 -12.99 9.80 2.60
CA GLU A 120 -14.02 10.33 1.70
C GLU A 120 -14.06 9.56 0.37
N GLU A 121 -12.89 9.18 -0.15
CA GLU A 121 -12.81 8.36 -1.35
C GLU A 121 -13.40 6.96 -1.14
N GLN A 122 -13.11 6.36 -0.01
CA GLN A 122 -13.69 5.07 0.37
C GLN A 122 -15.22 5.16 0.56
N GLU A 123 -15.71 6.20 1.23
CA GLU A 123 -17.15 6.45 1.39
C GLU A 123 -17.86 6.57 0.03
N ARG A 124 -17.25 7.31 -0.91
CA ARG A 124 -17.76 7.42 -2.28
C ARG A 124 -17.82 6.07 -2.98
N CYS A 125 -16.75 5.28 -2.85
CA CYS A 125 -16.68 3.94 -3.43
C CYS A 125 -17.80 3.03 -2.89
N ILE A 126 -17.98 3.00 -1.58
CA ILE A 126 -19.04 2.22 -0.92
C ILE A 126 -20.43 2.69 -1.37
N ALA A 127 -20.66 4.00 -1.39
CA ALA A 127 -21.95 4.58 -1.77
C ALA A 127 -22.33 4.30 -3.24
N SER A 128 -21.35 4.17 -4.13
CA SER A 128 -21.56 3.82 -5.54
C SER A 128 -21.81 2.32 -5.78
N ASN A 129 -21.76 1.49 -4.73
CA ASN A 129 -21.77 0.03 -4.85
C ASN A 129 -20.74 -0.52 -5.82
N SER A 130 -19.59 0.12 -5.87
CA SER A 130 -18.46 -0.32 -6.70
C SER A 130 -18.01 -1.71 -6.26
N SER A 131 -17.68 -2.58 -7.21
CA SER A 131 -17.19 -3.93 -6.91
C SER A 131 -15.73 -3.96 -6.44
N GLY A 132 -15.00 -2.88 -6.61
CA GLY A 132 -13.65 -2.67 -6.08
C GLY A 132 -13.60 -1.47 -5.14
N CYS A 133 -12.84 -1.54 -4.05
CA CYS A 133 -12.61 -0.44 -3.10
C CYS A 133 -11.22 -0.60 -2.46
N PHE A 134 -10.80 0.35 -1.65
CA PHE A 134 -9.62 0.16 -0.80
C PHE A 134 -9.88 -0.98 0.19
N GLN A 135 -8.99 -1.97 0.17
CA GLN A 135 -9.07 -3.11 1.09
C GLN A 135 -8.14 -2.95 2.30
N ALA A 136 -7.08 -2.16 2.18
CA ALA A 136 -6.15 -1.90 3.28
C ALA A 136 -5.53 -0.52 3.18
N PHE A 137 -5.25 0.07 4.35
CA PHE A 137 -4.40 1.24 4.50
C PHE A 137 -3.06 0.85 5.13
N ILE A 138 -1.97 1.40 4.59
CA ILE A 138 -0.60 1.06 5.00
C ILE A 138 0.16 2.34 5.32
N PRO A 139 0.30 2.71 6.59
CA PRO A 139 1.19 3.80 6.98
C PRO A 139 2.65 3.35 6.88
N LEU A 140 3.43 4.02 6.05
CA LEU A 140 4.83 3.72 5.76
C LEU A 140 5.72 4.77 6.43
N PRO A 141 6.62 4.40 7.36
CA PRO A 141 7.54 5.35 7.96
C PRO A 141 8.61 5.77 6.95
N PHE A 142 8.96 7.05 6.97
CA PHE A 142 10.12 7.54 6.23
C PHE A 142 11.41 6.91 6.81
N ILE A 143 12.20 6.31 5.95
CA ILE A 143 13.52 5.75 6.31
C ILE A 143 14.59 6.68 5.75
N PRO A 144 15.36 7.37 6.60
CA PRO A 144 16.51 8.13 6.18
C PRO A 144 17.50 7.22 5.46
N GLY A 145 17.98 7.63 4.33
CA GLY A 145 18.90 6.84 3.53
C GLY A 145 19.60 7.69 2.50
N VAL A 146 19.86 7.15 1.33
CA VAL A 146 20.48 7.84 0.21
C VAL A 146 19.43 8.71 -0.51
N SER A 147 18.95 9.76 0.14
CA SER A 147 17.98 10.71 -0.43
C SER A 147 18.37 12.14 -0.07
N GLU A 148 17.80 13.12 -0.74
CA GLU A 148 17.96 14.54 -0.41
C GLU A 148 17.49 14.86 1.02
N LEU A 149 16.58 14.06 1.57
CA LEU A 149 16.04 14.16 2.92
C LEU A 149 16.82 13.32 3.97
N SER A 150 17.98 12.80 3.62
CA SER A 150 18.80 11.91 4.49
C SER A 150 19.20 12.52 5.85
N LYS A 151 19.13 13.84 5.98
CA LYS A 151 19.41 14.55 7.25
C LYS A 151 18.24 14.49 8.25
N LEU A 152 17.05 14.09 7.83
CA LEU A 152 15.89 13.94 8.73
C LEU A 152 16.03 12.63 9.51
N PRO A 153 15.67 12.61 10.81
CA PRO A 153 15.87 11.42 11.65
C PRO A 153 14.86 10.28 11.37
N GLY A 154 13.81 10.56 10.58
CA GLY A 154 12.66 9.67 10.48
C GLY A 154 11.77 9.68 11.74
N PRO A 155 10.64 8.98 11.74
CA PRO A 155 9.73 8.95 12.88
C PRO A 155 10.26 8.07 14.02
N SER A 156 9.99 8.46 15.26
CA SER A 156 10.27 7.63 16.44
C SER A 156 9.28 6.46 16.54
N GLY A 157 9.61 5.43 17.35
CA GLY A 157 8.69 4.32 17.60
C GLY A 157 7.34 4.76 18.19
N ILE A 158 7.32 5.78 19.05
CA ILE A 158 6.08 6.35 19.59
C ILE A 158 5.27 7.04 18.49
N GLU A 159 5.93 7.73 17.56
CA GLU A 159 5.25 8.36 16.42
C GLU A 159 4.66 7.30 15.48
N ASN A 160 5.35 6.18 15.28
CA ASN A 160 4.85 5.04 14.53
C ASN A 160 3.55 4.48 15.15
N LEU A 161 3.54 4.22 16.45
CA LEU A 161 2.35 3.73 17.15
C LEU A 161 1.19 4.72 17.11
N LYS A 162 1.45 6.01 17.33
CA LYS A 162 0.43 7.06 17.24
C LYS A 162 -0.15 7.18 15.85
N THR A 163 0.69 7.18 14.81
CA THR A 163 0.24 7.27 13.42
C THR A 163 -0.66 6.10 13.07
N LEU A 164 -0.30 4.88 13.47
CA LEU A 164 -1.12 3.70 13.20
C LEU A 164 -2.44 3.73 13.98
N ALA A 165 -2.42 4.04 15.28
CA ALA A 165 -3.64 4.11 16.10
C ALA A 165 -4.62 5.17 15.56
N ILE A 166 -4.11 6.34 15.16
CA ILE A 166 -4.91 7.39 14.53
C ILE A 166 -5.46 6.91 13.19
N SER A 167 -4.66 6.20 12.38
CA SER A 167 -5.14 5.63 11.11
C SER A 167 -6.32 4.69 11.32
N ARG A 168 -6.28 3.81 12.33
CA ARG A 168 -7.41 2.93 12.66
C ARG A 168 -8.66 3.71 13.07
N LEU A 169 -8.50 4.77 13.87
CA LEU A 169 -9.64 5.60 14.30
C LEU A 169 -10.24 6.44 13.17
N MET A 170 -9.38 6.96 12.29
CA MET A 170 -9.80 7.81 11.17
C MET A 170 -10.38 7.03 10.00
N LEU A 171 -9.93 5.81 9.77
CA LEU A 171 -10.24 4.98 8.60
C LEU A 171 -11.04 3.73 9.01
N ASP A 172 -12.09 3.91 9.83
CA ASP A 172 -12.98 2.82 10.26
C ASP A 172 -13.78 2.20 9.11
N ASN A 173 -13.88 2.89 7.97
CA ASN A 173 -14.48 2.42 6.73
C ASN A 173 -13.52 1.62 5.82
N ILE A 174 -12.25 1.51 6.16
CA ILE A 174 -11.28 0.65 5.48
C ILE A 174 -11.09 -0.64 6.29
N PRO A 175 -11.32 -1.83 5.70
CA PRO A 175 -11.33 -3.08 6.44
C PRO A 175 -10.05 -3.35 7.23
N HIS A 176 -8.89 -3.13 6.62
CA HIS A 176 -7.60 -3.52 7.19
C HIS A 176 -6.63 -2.35 7.34
N ILE A 177 -5.96 -2.27 8.49
CA ILE A 177 -4.82 -1.38 8.72
C ILE A 177 -3.57 -2.26 8.92
N LYS A 178 -2.59 -2.07 8.07
CA LYS A 178 -1.42 -2.94 8.01
C LYS A 178 -0.24 -2.39 8.81
N ALA A 179 0.35 -3.22 9.64
CA ALA A 179 1.67 -3.01 10.21
C ALA A 179 2.74 -3.58 9.27
N PHE A 180 3.42 -2.71 8.51
CA PHE A 180 4.42 -3.12 7.52
C PHE A 180 5.77 -3.41 8.20
N TRP A 181 5.94 -4.62 8.75
CA TRP A 181 7.08 -5.01 9.57
C TRP A 181 8.44 -4.83 8.87
N ILE A 182 8.49 -4.88 7.54
CA ILE A 182 9.73 -4.78 6.76
C ILE A 182 10.40 -3.41 6.94
N MET A 183 9.60 -2.33 7.00
CA MET A 183 10.11 -0.97 7.24
C MET A 183 10.19 -0.60 8.71
N GLN A 184 9.60 -1.40 9.62
CA GLN A 184 9.44 -1.04 11.03
C GLN A 184 10.05 -2.02 12.02
N THR A 185 10.36 -3.21 11.66
CA THR A 185 10.72 -4.39 12.45
C THR A 185 9.53 -5.21 12.91
N ILE A 186 9.76 -6.51 13.13
CA ILE A 186 8.70 -7.43 13.63
C ILE A 186 8.25 -7.06 15.05
N GLN A 187 9.17 -6.57 15.90
CA GLN A 187 8.85 -6.14 17.26
C GLN A 187 7.94 -4.92 17.27
N MET A 188 8.20 -3.95 16.39
CA MET A 188 7.31 -2.80 16.23
C MET A 188 5.94 -3.23 15.70
N ALA A 189 5.88 -4.16 14.75
CA ALA A 189 4.62 -4.69 14.24
C ALA A 189 3.78 -5.38 15.34
N GLN A 190 4.41 -6.10 16.28
CA GLN A 190 3.71 -6.66 17.45
C GLN A 190 3.04 -5.57 18.30
N HIS A 191 3.72 -4.46 18.57
CA HIS A 191 3.12 -3.33 19.28
C HIS A 191 2.00 -2.66 18.45
N MET A 192 2.16 -2.60 17.14
CA MET A 192 1.14 -2.04 16.23
C MET A 192 -0.14 -2.89 16.19
N LEU A 193 -0.05 -4.22 16.32
CA LEU A 193 -1.22 -5.07 16.48
C LEU A 193 -2.03 -4.67 17.73
N GLN A 194 -1.36 -4.31 18.82
CA GLN A 194 -2.02 -3.81 20.04
C GLN A 194 -2.64 -2.41 19.87
N CYS A 195 -2.20 -1.66 18.84
CA CYS A 195 -2.65 -0.30 18.57
C CYS A 195 -3.69 -0.21 17.43
N GLY A 196 -4.21 -1.35 16.94
CA GLY A 196 -5.29 -1.38 15.96
C GLY A 196 -4.91 -1.85 14.56
N ALA A 197 -3.68 -2.27 14.32
CA ALA A 197 -3.37 -3.05 13.13
C ALA A 197 -4.01 -4.44 13.25
N ASP A 198 -4.48 -4.96 12.13
CA ASP A 198 -5.07 -6.30 12.01
C ASP A 198 -4.42 -7.14 10.90
N ASP A 199 -3.41 -6.59 10.25
CA ASP A 199 -2.64 -7.28 9.21
C ASP A 199 -1.15 -6.97 9.33
N ILE A 200 -0.32 -7.99 9.07
CA ILE A 200 1.12 -7.85 8.82
C ILE A 200 1.44 -8.47 7.46
N ASP A 201 2.53 -8.03 6.85
CA ASP A 201 2.95 -8.70 5.61
C ASP A 201 3.46 -10.11 5.89
N GLY A 202 3.34 -10.97 4.89
CA GLY A 202 3.91 -12.30 4.90
C GLY A 202 5.44 -12.30 4.77
N THR A 203 5.98 -13.41 4.32
CA THR A 203 7.40 -13.56 4.03
C THR A 203 7.81 -12.68 2.85
N VAL A 204 8.90 -11.95 3.00
CA VAL A 204 9.49 -11.13 1.95
C VAL A 204 10.92 -11.57 1.73
N MET A 205 11.30 -11.84 0.49
CA MET A 205 12.64 -12.27 0.14
C MET A 205 13.60 -11.10 -0.07
N TRP A 206 13.08 -9.98 -0.53
CA TRP A 206 13.89 -8.82 -0.88
C TRP A 206 13.07 -7.53 -0.85
N TYR A 207 13.63 -6.48 -0.24
CA TYR A 207 13.05 -5.15 -0.24
C TYR A 207 14.16 -4.10 -0.22
N ASP A 208 14.41 -3.44 -1.35
CA ASP A 208 15.56 -2.55 -1.56
C ASP A 208 15.62 -1.35 -0.60
N ILE A 209 14.46 -0.76 -0.26
CA ILE A 209 14.40 0.47 0.55
C ILE A 209 15.03 0.29 1.94
N THR A 210 14.94 -0.91 2.53
CA THR A 210 15.47 -1.19 3.87
C THR A 210 16.85 -1.82 3.85
N LYS A 211 17.42 -2.05 2.68
CA LYS A 211 18.72 -2.68 2.55
C LYS A 211 19.83 -1.63 2.65
N VAL A 212 20.62 -1.70 3.70
CA VAL A 212 21.88 -0.96 3.83
C VAL A 212 23.01 -1.87 3.35
N GLU A 213 23.91 -1.38 2.50
CA GLU A 213 24.97 -2.16 1.83
C GLU A 213 25.91 -2.96 2.76
N SER A 214 25.98 -2.61 4.03
CA SER A 214 26.84 -3.27 5.02
C SER A 214 26.08 -4.05 6.08
N ASP A 215 24.74 -4.11 6.01
CA ASP A 215 23.94 -4.69 7.07
C ASP A 215 23.42 -6.08 6.68
N THR A 216 23.63 -7.03 7.57
CA THR A 216 23.03 -8.36 7.55
C THR A 216 21.58 -8.34 7.99
N THR A 217 20.85 -7.24 7.80
CA THR A 217 19.43 -7.16 8.13
C THR A 217 18.69 -8.30 7.46
N ASN A 218 18.28 -9.24 8.27
CA ASN A 218 17.53 -10.41 7.82
C ASN A 218 16.11 -9.94 7.44
N GLN A 219 15.93 -9.58 6.20
CA GLN A 219 14.64 -9.12 5.66
C GLN A 219 13.64 -10.27 5.49
N SER A 220 14.09 -11.51 5.57
CA SER A 220 13.23 -12.66 5.46
C SER A 220 12.78 -13.15 6.84
N GLN A 221 11.49 -13.31 7.02
CA GLN A 221 10.88 -13.96 8.17
C GLN A 221 10.21 -15.26 7.72
N SER A 222 10.38 -16.34 8.48
CA SER A 222 9.63 -17.55 8.20
C SER A 222 8.16 -17.41 8.61
N ILE A 223 7.27 -18.18 7.98
CA ILE A 223 5.85 -18.27 8.40
C ILE A 223 5.75 -18.61 9.89
N ARG A 224 6.61 -19.50 10.38
CA ARG A 224 6.67 -19.90 11.81
C ARG A 224 6.98 -18.70 12.71
N ASP A 225 7.95 -17.85 12.33
CA ASP A 225 8.36 -16.71 13.13
C ASP A 225 7.28 -15.61 13.12
N LEU A 226 6.64 -15.37 11.96
CA LEU A 226 5.50 -14.46 11.87
C LEU A 226 4.32 -14.94 12.73
N CYS A 227 3.95 -16.22 12.65
CA CYS A 227 2.90 -16.80 13.48
C CYS A 227 3.23 -16.72 14.97
N ARG A 228 4.50 -16.94 15.35
CA ARG A 228 4.95 -16.79 16.73
C ARG A 228 4.82 -15.34 17.18
N ALA A 229 5.30 -14.39 16.39
CA ALA A 229 5.21 -12.97 16.72
C ALA A 229 3.77 -12.50 16.94
N ILE A 230 2.82 -12.96 16.12
CA ILE A 230 1.39 -12.65 16.27
C ILE A 230 0.84 -13.25 17.59
N ARG A 231 1.18 -14.49 17.92
CA ARG A 231 0.75 -15.14 19.17
C ARG A 231 1.35 -14.47 20.40
N ASP A 232 2.63 -14.12 20.36
CA ASP A 232 3.31 -13.40 21.44
C ASP A 232 2.71 -12.02 21.67
N ALA A 233 2.12 -11.40 20.64
CA ALA A 233 1.33 -10.18 20.75
C ALA A 233 -0.11 -10.40 21.27
N GLY A 234 -0.52 -11.66 21.55
CA GLY A 234 -1.84 -12.00 22.09
C GLY A 234 -2.93 -12.21 21.04
N PHE A 235 -2.58 -12.40 19.78
CA PHE A 235 -3.53 -12.58 18.70
C PHE A 235 -3.42 -13.98 18.05
N ASN A 236 -4.47 -14.39 17.34
CA ASN A 236 -4.46 -15.61 16.55
C ASN A 236 -4.01 -15.31 15.12
N PRO A 237 -2.93 -15.95 14.61
CA PRO A 237 -2.53 -15.79 13.23
C PRO A 237 -3.53 -16.48 12.30
N VAL A 238 -3.96 -15.76 11.27
CA VAL A 238 -4.81 -16.25 10.18
C VAL A 238 -4.07 -16.01 8.87
N GLU A 239 -3.90 -17.06 8.07
CA GLU A 239 -3.36 -16.90 6.72
C GLU A 239 -4.45 -16.34 5.80
N ARG A 240 -4.09 -15.36 5.00
CA ARG A 240 -4.98 -14.73 4.04
C ARG A 240 -4.33 -14.62 2.65
N ASP A 241 -5.16 -14.59 1.62
CA ASP A 241 -4.70 -14.28 0.26
C ASP A 241 -4.55 -12.75 0.03
N THR A 242 -4.21 -12.37 -1.19
CA THR A 242 -4.03 -10.97 -1.60
C THR A 242 -5.32 -10.14 -1.54
N LEU A 243 -6.48 -10.79 -1.58
CA LEU A 243 -7.81 -10.18 -1.46
C LEU A 243 -8.39 -10.28 -0.04
N TYR A 244 -7.54 -10.57 0.95
CA TYR A 244 -7.89 -10.71 2.36
C TYR A 244 -8.89 -11.84 2.66
N ARG A 245 -9.03 -12.82 1.78
CA ARG A 245 -9.82 -14.03 2.04
C ARG A 245 -8.95 -15.01 2.85
N GLN A 246 -9.54 -15.59 3.88
CA GLN A 246 -8.87 -16.61 4.68
C GLN A 246 -8.46 -17.80 3.81
N VAL A 247 -7.23 -18.26 3.99
CA VAL A 247 -6.68 -19.44 3.32
C VAL A 247 -6.69 -20.59 4.29
N GLU A 248 -7.44 -21.63 3.98
CA GLU A 248 -7.40 -22.91 4.69
C GLU A 248 -6.45 -23.85 3.96
N ARG A 249 -5.46 -24.38 4.67
CA ARG A 249 -4.58 -25.40 4.12
C ARG A 249 -4.99 -26.75 4.69
N ASP A 250 -5.37 -27.67 3.81
CA ASP A 250 -5.70 -29.05 4.19
C ASP A 250 -4.54 -29.64 5.00
N GLY A 251 -4.83 -30.07 6.22
CA GLY A 251 -3.95 -30.90 7.04
C GLY A 251 -2.99 -30.19 8.00
N LYS A 252 -3.26 -28.96 8.45
CA LYS A 252 -2.52 -28.38 9.59
C LYS A 252 -3.44 -27.73 10.60
#